data_50f4f97f072e7aede5f945271a3963a4
#
_entry.id   50f4f97f072e7aede5f945271a3963a4
#
_cell.length_a   1.000
_cell.length_b   1.000
_cell.length_c   1.000
_cell.angle_alpha   90.00
_cell.angle_beta   90.00
_cell.angle_gamma   90.00
#
_symmetry.space_group_name_H-M   'P 1'
#
loop_
_entity.id
_entity.type
_entity.pdbx_description
1 polymer ?
#
loop_
_entity_poly.entity_id
_entity_poly.type
_entity_poly.pdbx_seq_one_letter_code
_entity_poly.pdbx_strand_id
1 'polypeptide(L)'
;MNDYEMKQMNEISHTLIEGDNTGSVIPVENHSLIYLFSGSLRLEQKGRIDKVIILHAGECVFVRKDLSVSIVRNVDKSTHRFESVAMSFSRPFLQGVYRSLSSDVLGAHVQRSRKAFLKMPVTEELKVLFESALETLKTNAHPDEMWVSKKLNDGLTCVLKADRAVYASIFDFAEPWKIDLLEFMNENYMYRLSLKELANYTGRSLSTFKRDFKKVTDQTPERWIIDKRLEEAQRLLAHGCRRVREVMDKVGITNQSYFSRAYKDKFGYTPK
;
A
#
# COMPACT_ATOMS: atom_id res chain seq x y z
N MET A 1 11.11 -28.03 2.38
CA MET A 1 11.51 -27.51 1.07
C MET A 1 10.55 -26.35 0.81
N ASN A 2 11.02 -25.11 0.92
CA ASN A 2 10.16 -23.92 0.91
C ASN A 2 9.83 -23.57 -0.54
N ASP A 3 8.58 -23.79 -0.95
CA ASP A 3 8.03 -23.32 -2.22
C ASP A 3 7.69 -21.82 -2.18
N TYR A 4 8.70 -20.99 -1.96
CA TYR A 4 8.66 -19.56 -2.26
C TYR A 4 9.43 -19.30 -3.56
N GLU A 5 9.03 -19.90 -4.64
CA GLU A 5 9.30 -19.32 -5.95
C GLU A 5 8.28 -18.20 -6.18
N MET A 6 8.71 -16.96 -5.90
CA MET A 6 8.07 -15.77 -6.44
C MET A 6 8.30 -15.74 -7.96
N LYS A 7 7.54 -16.53 -8.69
CA LYS A 7 7.34 -16.30 -10.12
C LYS A 7 6.73 -14.92 -10.29
N GLN A 8 7.20 -14.20 -11.31
CA GLN A 8 6.66 -12.94 -11.81
C GLN A 8 5.18 -12.78 -11.44
N MET A 9 4.87 -11.74 -10.64
CA MET A 9 3.52 -11.54 -10.14
C MET A 9 2.56 -11.43 -11.31
N ASN A 10 1.79 -12.50 -11.53
CA ASN A 10 0.65 -12.42 -12.43
C ASN A 10 -0.24 -11.28 -11.92
N GLU A 11 -0.64 -10.38 -12.80
CA GLU A 11 -1.51 -9.25 -12.45
C GLU A 11 -2.84 -9.70 -11.83
N ILE A 12 -3.26 -10.96 -12.10
CA ILE A 12 -4.37 -11.63 -11.42
C ILE A 12 -3.84 -12.93 -10.81
N SER A 13 -4.02 -13.10 -9.51
CA SER A 13 -3.51 -14.25 -8.77
C SER A 13 -4.60 -14.94 -7.95
N HIS A 14 -4.58 -16.27 -7.96
CA HIS A 14 -5.37 -17.12 -7.08
C HIS A 14 -4.48 -17.61 -5.94
N THR A 15 -4.94 -17.46 -4.71
CA THR A 15 -4.27 -17.98 -3.52
C THR A 15 -5.17 -19.01 -2.85
N LEU A 16 -4.65 -20.21 -2.69
CA LEU A 16 -5.26 -21.29 -1.94
C LEU A 16 -4.27 -21.74 -0.85
N ILE A 17 -4.70 -21.76 0.40
CA ILE A 17 -3.94 -22.31 1.54
C ILE A 17 -4.83 -23.34 2.20
N GLU A 18 -4.30 -24.56 2.38
CA GLU A 18 -4.94 -25.66 3.07
C GLU A 18 -4.11 -26.05 4.30
N GLY A 19 -4.78 -26.42 5.39
CA GLY A 19 -4.14 -26.76 6.67
C GLY A 19 -4.04 -25.58 7.64
N ASP A 20 -3.28 -25.75 8.73
CA ASP A 20 -3.22 -24.81 9.86
C ASP A 20 -2.23 -23.65 9.65
N ASN A 21 -1.83 -23.37 8.42
CA ASN A 21 -0.81 -22.37 8.14
C ASN A 21 -1.40 -20.96 8.24
N THR A 22 -0.99 -20.19 9.25
CA THR A 22 -1.43 -18.81 9.49
C THR A 22 -0.27 -17.83 9.33
N GLY A 23 -0.54 -16.72 8.61
CA GLY A 23 0.24 -15.51 8.77
C GLY A 23 1.47 -15.35 7.90
N SER A 24 1.31 -15.02 6.61
CA SER A 24 2.37 -14.37 5.84
C SER A 24 2.10 -12.88 5.71
N VAL A 25 3.09 -12.04 6.02
CA VAL A 25 3.04 -10.61 5.72
C VAL A 25 3.46 -10.42 4.27
N ILE A 26 2.59 -9.80 3.47
CA ILE A 26 2.82 -9.59 2.05
C ILE A 26 2.99 -8.10 1.79
N PRO A 27 4.06 -7.68 1.11
CA PRO A 27 4.19 -6.30 0.65
C PRO A 27 3.16 -6.01 -0.44
N VAL A 28 2.52 -4.85 -0.36
CA VAL A 28 1.60 -4.36 -1.39
C VAL A 28 2.37 -3.45 -2.34
N GLU A 29 2.88 -4.02 -3.42
CA GLU A 29 3.70 -3.30 -4.42
C GLU A 29 2.85 -2.51 -5.43
N ASN A 30 1.64 -2.97 -5.69
CA ASN A 30 0.67 -2.35 -6.59
C ASN A 30 -0.68 -2.13 -5.89
N HIS A 31 -1.48 -1.21 -6.40
CA HIS A 31 -2.89 -1.17 -6.01
C HIS A 31 -3.52 -2.52 -6.29
N SER A 32 -4.27 -3.05 -5.32
CA SER A 32 -4.82 -4.40 -5.43
C SER A 32 -6.28 -4.44 -5.03
N LEU A 33 -7.09 -5.18 -5.78
CA LEU A 33 -8.47 -5.50 -5.47
C LEU A 33 -8.52 -6.99 -5.10
N ILE A 34 -8.96 -7.29 -3.87
CA ILE A 34 -8.91 -8.65 -3.31
C ILE A 34 -10.31 -9.07 -2.91
N TYR A 35 -10.76 -10.21 -3.43
CA TYR A 35 -12.00 -10.88 -3.04
C TYR A 35 -11.70 -12.16 -2.29
N LEU A 36 -12.41 -12.40 -1.19
CA LEU A 36 -12.20 -13.53 -0.31
C LEU A 36 -13.31 -14.56 -0.48
N PHE A 37 -12.95 -15.79 -0.83
CA PHE A 37 -13.87 -16.91 -0.99
C PHE A 37 -13.96 -17.78 0.27
N SER A 38 -12.85 -17.90 1.03
CA SER A 38 -12.80 -18.67 2.28
C SER A 38 -11.73 -18.10 3.21
N GLY A 39 -11.92 -18.28 4.52
CA GLY A 39 -11.03 -17.78 5.56
C GLY A 39 -11.29 -16.33 5.95
N SER A 40 -10.27 -15.69 6.54
CA SER A 40 -10.31 -14.26 6.84
C SER A 40 -8.99 -13.57 6.50
N LEU A 41 -9.08 -12.28 6.17
CA LEU A 41 -7.95 -11.43 5.80
C LEU A 41 -7.90 -10.24 6.75
N ARG A 42 -6.85 -10.16 7.56
CA ARG A 42 -6.58 -9.01 8.41
C ARG A 42 -5.62 -8.06 7.70
N LEU A 43 -6.05 -6.83 7.51
CA LEU A 43 -5.27 -5.75 6.94
C LEU A 43 -4.97 -4.72 8.02
N GLU A 44 -3.71 -4.36 8.16
CA GLU A 44 -3.24 -3.40 9.16
C GLU A 44 -2.29 -2.40 8.51
N GLN A 45 -2.58 -1.11 8.69
CA GLN A 45 -1.68 -0.04 8.24
C GLN A 45 -0.61 0.19 9.32
N LYS A 46 0.68 -0.08 9.00
CA LYS A 46 1.79 0.17 9.91
C LYS A 46 1.88 1.66 10.27
N GLY A 47 2.00 1.94 11.58
CA GLY A 47 2.15 3.30 12.10
C GLY A 47 0.84 4.03 12.44
N ARG A 48 -0.32 3.42 12.20
CA ARG A 48 -1.63 3.90 12.67
C ARG A 48 -2.38 2.75 13.32
N ILE A 49 -2.39 2.74 14.64
CA ILE A 49 -3.05 1.69 15.47
C ILE A 49 -4.55 1.57 15.15
N ASP A 50 -5.16 2.62 14.60
CA ASP A 50 -6.61 2.72 14.42
C ASP A 50 -7.14 2.20 13.08
N LYS A 51 -6.29 1.66 12.20
CA LYS A 51 -6.71 1.20 10.88
C LYS A 51 -6.40 -0.27 10.66
N VAL A 52 -7.13 -1.10 11.38
CA VAL A 52 -7.23 -2.53 11.14
C VAL A 52 -8.61 -2.80 10.54
N ILE A 53 -8.65 -3.56 9.45
CA ILE A 53 -9.90 -4.15 8.96
C ILE A 53 -9.72 -5.65 8.85
N ILE A 54 -10.80 -6.37 9.11
CA ILE A 54 -10.88 -7.81 8.91
C ILE A 54 -11.95 -8.05 7.84
N LEU A 55 -11.56 -8.82 6.83
CA LEU A 55 -12.48 -9.30 5.81
C LEU A 55 -12.78 -10.76 6.07
N HIS A 56 -14.00 -11.13 5.75
CA HIS A 56 -14.50 -12.50 5.80
C HIS A 56 -14.86 -13.00 4.39
N ALA A 57 -15.11 -14.28 4.28
CA ALA A 57 -15.58 -14.87 3.02
C ALA A 57 -16.79 -14.10 2.46
N GLY A 58 -16.80 -13.88 1.16
CA GLY A 58 -17.81 -13.07 0.46
C GLY A 58 -17.55 -11.56 0.46
N GLU A 59 -16.45 -11.08 1.06
CA GLU A 59 -16.11 -9.66 1.11
C GLU A 59 -14.97 -9.30 0.16
N CYS A 60 -14.93 -8.02 -0.24
CA CYS A 60 -13.93 -7.48 -1.15
C CYS A 60 -13.30 -6.20 -0.60
N VAL A 61 -12.00 -6.01 -0.85
CA VAL A 61 -11.26 -4.82 -0.45
C VAL A 61 -10.38 -4.32 -1.58
N PHE A 62 -10.35 -3.01 -1.75
CA PHE A 62 -9.31 -2.33 -2.52
C PHE A 62 -8.21 -1.84 -1.57
N VAL A 63 -6.96 -2.20 -1.86
CA VAL A 63 -5.76 -1.86 -1.08
C VAL A 63 -4.88 -0.94 -1.91
N ARG A 64 -4.49 0.18 -1.33
CA ARG A 64 -3.56 1.13 -1.98
C ARG A 64 -2.11 0.71 -1.80
N LYS A 65 -1.31 0.89 -2.84
CA LYS A 65 0.13 0.54 -2.88
C LYS A 65 1.02 1.43 -2.01
N ASP A 66 0.61 2.66 -1.77
CA ASP A 66 1.43 3.76 -1.23
C ASP A 66 1.49 3.80 0.30
N LEU A 67 1.02 2.74 0.95
CA LEU A 67 1.01 2.66 2.40
C LEU A 67 1.58 1.31 2.85
N SER A 68 2.37 1.32 3.92
CA SER A 68 2.88 0.10 4.53
C SER A 68 1.72 -0.70 5.14
N VAL A 69 1.12 -1.55 4.34
CA VAL A 69 0.03 -2.44 4.75
C VAL A 69 0.61 -3.80 5.07
N SER A 70 0.29 -4.31 6.24
CA SER A 70 0.50 -5.69 6.62
C SER A 70 -0.75 -6.50 6.32
N ILE A 71 -0.60 -7.59 5.60
CA ILE A 71 -1.68 -8.50 5.24
C ILE A 71 -1.44 -9.82 5.97
N VAL A 72 -2.38 -10.23 6.82
CA VAL A 72 -2.35 -11.51 7.51
C VAL A 72 -3.53 -12.36 7.03
N ARG A 73 -3.22 -13.53 6.49
CA ARG A 73 -4.20 -14.52 6.03
C ARG A 73 -4.47 -15.51 7.15
N ASN A 74 -5.73 -15.80 7.42
CA ASN A 74 -6.12 -16.80 8.38
C ASN A 74 -7.07 -17.80 7.70
N VAL A 75 -6.79 -19.08 7.86
CA VAL A 75 -7.66 -20.14 7.39
C VAL A 75 -8.97 -20.16 8.18
N ASP A 76 -10.03 -20.56 7.55
CA ASP A 76 -11.31 -20.82 8.23
C ASP A 76 -11.18 -22.06 9.12
N LYS A 77 -11.64 -21.97 10.37
CA LYS A 77 -11.49 -23.02 11.36
C LYS A 77 -12.32 -24.27 11.05
N SER A 78 -13.40 -24.12 10.30
CA SER A 78 -14.29 -25.23 9.96
C SER A 78 -13.87 -25.98 8.69
N THR A 79 -13.36 -25.22 7.71
CA THR A 79 -12.97 -25.75 6.41
C THR A 79 -11.46 -25.98 6.28
N HIS A 80 -10.66 -25.48 7.24
CA HIS A 80 -9.19 -25.48 7.19
C HIS A 80 -8.64 -24.92 5.87
N ARG A 81 -9.34 -23.89 5.34
CA ARG A 81 -9.05 -23.33 4.01
C ARG A 81 -9.06 -21.81 4.02
N PHE A 82 -8.12 -21.23 3.29
CA PHE A 82 -8.13 -19.83 2.87
C PHE A 82 -8.09 -19.79 1.36
N GLU A 83 -9.01 -19.06 0.73
CA GLU A 83 -9.06 -18.91 -0.72
C GLU A 83 -9.40 -17.48 -1.11
N SER A 84 -8.58 -16.89 -1.98
CA SER A 84 -8.79 -15.52 -2.48
C SER A 84 -8.32 -15.37 -3.92
N VAL A 85 -8.90 -14.40 -4.62
CA VAL A 85 -8.39 -13.90 -5.90
C VAL A 85 -8.02 -12.43 -5.71
N ALA A 86 -6.84 -12.05 -6.18
CA ALA A 86 -6.33 -10.69 -6.17
C ALA A 86 -6.05 -10.21 -7.59
N MET A 87 -6.49 -8.99 -7.88
CA MET A 87 -6.19 -8.24 -9.11
C MET A 87 -5.23 -7.10 -8.76
N SER A 88 -4.02 -7.11 -9.33
CA SER A 88 -2.97 -6.12 -9.09
C SER A 88 -2.87 -5.17 -10.27
N PHE A 89 -3.08 -3.88 -10.02
CA PHE A 89 -3.06 -2.86 -11.07
C PHE A 89 -1.66 -2.27 -11.18
N SER A 90 -0.90 -2.78 -12.15
CA SER A 90 0.46 -2.31 -12.44
C SER A 90 0.45 -0.87 -12.95
N ARG A 91 1.56 -0.15 -12.73
CA ARG A 91 1.69 1.23 -13.24
C ARG A 91 1.56 1.32 -14.76
N PRO A 92 2.17 0.43 -15.57
CA PRO A 92 1.96 0.43 -17.02
C PRO A 92 0.51 0.25 -17.43
N PHE A 93 -0.22 -0.69 -16.78
CA PHE A 93 -1.64 -0.90 -17.00
C PHE A 93 -2.44 0.38 -16.73
N LEU A 94 -2.25 0.98 -15.54
CA LEU A 94 -2.95 2.20 -15.16
C LEU A 94 -2.63 3.38 -16.10
N GLN A 95 -1.38 3.50 -16.57
CA GLN A 95 -1.00 4.50 -17.56
C GLN A 95 -1.73 4.29 -18.90
N GLY A 96 -1.91 3.05 -19.31
CA GLY A 96 -2.69 2.70 -20.50
C GLY A 96 -4.15 3.15 -20.37
N VAL A 97 -4.79 2.78 -19.26
CA VAL A 97 -6.16 3.17 -18.96
C VAL A 97 -6.31 4.69 -18.89
N TYR A 98 -5.40 5.39 -18.21
CA TYR A 98 -5.46 6.85 -18.08
C TYR A 98 -5.44 7.57 -19.43
N ARG A 99 -4.65 7.08 -20.39
CA ARG A 99 -4.59 7.65 -21.74
C ARG A 99 -5.88 7.45 -22.55
N SER A 100 -6.65 6.42 -22.24
CA SER A 100 -7.94 6.13 -22.90
C SER A 100 -9.13 6.87 -22.27
N LEU A 101 -8.95 7.45 -21.07
CA LEU A 101 -9.99 8.21 -20.39
C LEU A 101 -10.14 9.61 -21.02
N SER A 102 -11.37 10.00 -21.29
CA SER A 102 -11.66 11.36 -21.74
C SER A 102 -11.39 12.39 -20.64
N SER A 103 -10.95 13.60 -21.03
CA SER A 103 -10.64 14.71 -20.13
C SER A 103 -11.78 15.10 -19.17
N ASP A 104 -13.01 14.78 -19.50
CA ASP A 104 -14.20 15.11 -18.70
C ASP A 104 -14.35 14.24 -17.43
N VAL A 105 -13.71 13.07 -17.41
CA VAL A 105 -13.69 12.18 -16.24
C VAL A 105 -12.71 12.70 -15.18
N LEU A 106 -11.77 13.53 -15.59
CA LEU A 106 -10.66 14.11 -14.81
C LEU A 106 -11.08 15.41 -14.12
N GLY A 107 -12.23 15.47 -13.48
CA GLY A 107 -12.70 16.67 -12.79
C GLY A 107 -11.60 17.34 -11.96
N ALA A 108 -11.38 18.65 -12.16
CA ALA A 108 -10.22 19.43 -11.73
C ALA A 108 -9.95 19.49 -10.22
N HIS A 109 -10.79 18.94 -9.35
CA HIS A 109 -10.71 19.05 -7.89
C HIS A 109 -11.19 17.82 -7.13
N VAL A 110 -10.73 16.61 -7.51
CA VAL A 110 -11.01 15.43 -6.69
C VAL A 110 -9.97 15.33 -5.58
N GLN A 111 -10.40 15.53 -4.34
CA GLN A 111 -9.54 15.37 -3.16
C GLN A 111 -9.08 13.91 -3.06
N ARG A 112 -7.77 13.71 -2.87
CA ARG A 112 -7.17 12.38 -2.74
C ARG A 112 -7.72 11.66 -1.50
N SER A 113 -8.12 10.41 -1.66
CA SER A 113 -8.52 9.57 -0.53
C SER A 113 -7.31 9.31 0.40
N ARG A 114 -7.49 9.47 1.72
CA ARG A 114 -6.47 9.15 2.73
C ARG A 114 -6.56 7.72 3.25
N LYS A 115 -7.52 6.94 2.75
CA LYS A 115 -7.75 5.56 3.21
C LYS A 115 -6.71 4.62 2.59
N ALA A 116 -6.06 3.78 3.43
CA ALA A 116 -5.15 2.73 2.96
C ALA A 116 -5.91 1.59 2.27
N PHE A 117 -7.12 1.33 2.75
CA PHE A 117 -8.01 0.32 2.20
C PHE A 117 -9.43 0.85 2.14
N LEU A 118 -10.15 0.37 1.15
CA LEU A 118 -11.56 0.63 0.93
C LEU A 118 -12.28 -0.71 0.87
N LYS A 119 -13.16 -0.99 1.85
CA LYS A 119 -14.07 -2.13 1.78
C LYS A 119 -15.06 -1.85 0.64
N MET A 120 -15.08 -2.75 -0.34
CA MET A 120 -15.90 -2.60 -1.54
C MET A 120 -17.34 -3.07 -1.28
N PRO A 121 -18.35 -2.38 -1.82
CA PRO A 121 -19.70 -2.96 -1.88
C PRO A 121 -19.65 -4.17 -2.82
N VAL A 122 -20.11 -5.31 -2.34
CA VAL A 122 -20.16 -6.53 -3.15
C VAL A 122 -21.46 -6.52 -3.97
N THR A 123 -21.34 -6.00 -5.20
CA THR A 123 -22.40 -6.05 -6.21
C THR A 123 -22.37 -7.38 -6.95
N GLU A 124 -23.47 -7.76 -7.61
CA GLU A 124 -23.49 -8.95 -8.46
C GLU A 124 -22.44 -8.89 -9.57
N GLU A 125 -22.19 -7.70 -10.15
CA GLU A 125 -21.13 -7.51 -11.16
C GLU A 125 -19.76 -7.89 -10.59
N LEU A 126 -19.45 -7.42 -9.37
CA LEU A 126 -18.18 -7.70 -8.71
C LEU A 126 -18.04 -9.18 -8.35
N LYS A 127 -19.10 -9.79 -7.85
CA LYS A 127 -19.15 -11.22 -7.50
C LYS A 127 -18.91 -12.09 -8.73
N VAL A 128 -19.68 -11.89 -9.80
CA VAL A 128 -19.52 -12.64 -11.07
C VAL A 128 -18.11 -12.44 -11.66
N LEU A 129 -17.54 -11.22 -11.56
CA LEU A 129 -16.17 -10.95 -12.00
C LEU A 129 -15.16 -11.87 -11.32
N PHE A 130 -15.23 -11.97 -9.98
CA PHE A 130 -14.27 -12.78 -9.21
C PHE A 130 -14.54 -14.27 -9.30
N GLU A 131 -15.80 -14.72 -9.33
CA GLU A 131 -16.16 -16.13 -9.51
C GLU A 131 -15.65 -16.63 -10.87
N SER A 132 -15.89 -15.88 -11.94
CA SER A 132 -15.38 -16.26 -13.27
C SER A 132 -13.85 -16.21 -13.36
N ALA A 133 -13.21 -15.30 -12.62
CA ALA A 133 -11.75 -15.27 -12.54
C ALA A 133 -11.21 -16.50 -11.79
N LEU A 134 -11.82 -16.86 -10.66
CA LEU A 134 -11.46 -18.04 -9.89
C LEU A 134 -11.58 -19.33 -10.72
N GLU A 135 -12.70 -19.49 -11.43
CA GLU A 135 -12.96 -20.65 -12.28
C GLU A 135 -11.90 -20.80 -13.38
N THR A 136 -11.57 -19.69 -14.06
CA THR A 136 -10.53 -19.69 -15.09
C THR A 136 -9.16 -20.03 -14.48
N LEU A 137 -8.79 -19.44 -13.34
CA LEU A 137 -7.47 -19.67 -12.72
C LEU A 137 -7.31 -21.07 -12.14
N LYS A 138 -8.39 -21.74 -11.77
CA LYS A 138 -8.36 -23.17 -11.38
C LYS A 138 -8.09 -24.08 -12.55
N THR A 139 -8.53 -23.74 -13.75
CA THR A 139 -8.37 -24.56 -14.95
C THR A 139 -7.16 -24.16 -15.79
N ASN A 140 -6.78 -22.89 -15.75
CA ASN A 140 -5.66 -22.32 -16.50
C ASN A 140 -4.88 -21.31 -15.62
N ALA A 141 -3.72 -21.72 -15.14
CA ALA A 141 -2.86 -20.90 -14.30
C ALA A 141 -2.25 -19.67 -15.06
N HIS A 142 -2.24 -19.70 -16.39
CA HIS A 142 -1.65 -18.67 -17.24
C HIS A 142 -2.63 -18.24 -18.34
N PRO A 143 -3.70 -17.51 -18.01
CA PRO A 143 -4.60 -16.95 -19.03
C PRO A 143 -3.87 -16.00 -19.97
N ASP A 144 -4.43 -15.81 -21.17
CA ASP A 144 -3.87 -14.88 -22.14
C ASP A 144 -3.96 -13.41 -21.71
N GLU A 145 -3.12 -12.56 -22.31
CA GLU A 145 -3.04 -11.14 -21.95
C GLU A 145 -4.36 -10.38 -22.20
N MET A 146 -5.15 -10.80 -23.19
CA MET A 146 -6.43 -10.15 -23.50
C MET A 146 -7.45 -10.42 -22.39
N TRP A 147 -7.52 -11.65 -21.89
CA TRP A 147 -8.36 -12.02 -20.75
C TRP A 147 -7.95 -11.26 -19.49
N VAL A 148 -6.64 -11.24 -19.18
CA VAL A 148 -6.08 -10.52 -18.03
C VAL A 148 -6.44 -9.04 -18.12
N SER A 149 -6.16 -8.39 -19.26
CA SER A 149 -6.45 -6.97 -19.46
C SER A 149 -7.94 -6.66 -19.30
N LYS A 150 -8.81 -7.50 -19.83
CA LYS A 150 -10.26 -7.34 -19.68
C LYS A 150 -10.68 -7.41 -18.22
N LYS A 151 -10.25 -8.45 -17.48
CA LYS A 151 -10.59 -8.63 -16.05
C LYS A 151 -10.07 -7.49 -15.19
N LEU A 152 -8.86 -6.98 -15.46
CA LEU A 152 -8.31 -5.82 -14.76
C LEU A 152 -9.12 -4.54 -15.04
N ASN A 153 -9.55 -4.31 -16.29
CA ASN A 153 -10.39 -3.17 -16.64
C ASN A 153 -11.75 -3.24 -15.95
N ASP A 154 -12.38 -4.42 -15.91
CA ASP A 154 -13.66 -4.64 -15.22
C ASP A 154 -13.50 -4.39 -13.71
N GLY A 155 -12.44 -4.93 -13.07
CA GLY A 155 -12.13 -4.71 -11.66
C GLY A 155 -11.85 -3.25 -11.33
N LEU A 156 -11.05 -2.56 -12.14
CA LEU A 156 -10.77 -1.13 -11.98
C LEU A 156 -12.06 -0.29 -12.10
N THR A 157 -12.93 -0.64 -13.05
CA THR A 157 -14.23 0.03 -13.23
C THR A 157 -15.09 -0.10 -11.98
N CYS A 158 -15.13 -1.28 -11.35
CA CYS A 158 -15.85 -1.48 -10.08
C CYS A 158 -15.28 -0.58 -8.97
N VAL A 159 -13.95 -0.47 -8.86
CA VAL A 159 -13.31 0.41 -7.86
C VAL A 159 -13.66 1.87 -8.09
N LEU A 160 -13.58 2.35 -9.33
CA LEU A 160 -13.87 3.75 -9.68
C LEU A 160 -15.36 4.11 -9.49
N LYS A 161 -16.27 3.17 -9.71
CA LYS A 161 -17.72 3.36 -9.44
C LYS A 161 -18.01 3.45 -7.93
N ALA A 162 -17.27 2.71 -7.10
CA ALA A 162 -17.52 2.62 -5.66
C ALA A 162 -17.12 3.88 -4.89
N ASP A 163 -16.01 4.53 -5.25
CA ASP A 163 -15.55 5.75 -4.59
C ASP A 163 -14.72 6.62 -5.57
N ARG A 164 -15.30 7.74 -5.99
CA ARG A 164 -14.61 8.70 -6.87
C ARG A 164 -13.34 9.30 -6.26
N ALA A 165 -13.24 9.38 -4.92
CA ALA A 165 -12.04 9.88 -4.27
C ALA A 165 -10.82 8.95 -4.44
N VAL A 166 -11.05 7.68 -4.77
CA VAL A 166 -10.00 6.71 -5.09
C VAL A 166 -9.33 7.03 -6.43
N TYR A 167 -10.05 7.66 -7.36
CA TYR A 167 -9.54 8.06 -8.68
C TYR A 167 -8.23 8.85 -8.58
N ALA A 168 -8.23 9.94 -7.81
CA ALA A 168 -7.04 10.77 -7.61
C ALA A 168 -5.86 10.01 -6.94
N SER A 169 -6.15 8.91 -6.27
CA SER A 169 -5.14 8.06 -5.63
C SER A 169 -4.58 6.98 -6.54
N ILE A 170 -5.38 6.47 -7.47
CA ILE A 170 -4.98 5.46 -8.45
C ILE A 170 -4.12 6.06 -9.56
N PHE A 171 -4.50 7.24 -10.05
CA PHE A 171 -3.83 7.95 -11.14
C PHE A 171 -2.91 9.09 -10.67
N ASP A 172 -2.38 9.01 -9.46
CA ASP A 172 -1.50 10.02 -8.87
C ASP A 172 -0.20 10.25 -9.66
N PHE A 173 0.21 9.27 -10.46
CA PHE A 173 1.36 9.37 -11.35
C PHE A 173 1.10 10.25 -12.59
N ALA A 174 -0.16 10.46 -12.98
CA ALA A 174 -0.50 11.23 -14.18
C ALA A 174 -0.26 12.72 -13.98
N GLU A 175 -0.42 13.18 -12.74
CA GLU A 175 -0.23 14.57 -12.35
C GLU A 175 0.65 14.66 -11.10
N PRO A 176 1.95 14.31 -11.21
CA PRO A 176 2.85 14.28 -10.04
C PRO A 176 2.98 15.63 -9.33
N TRP A 177 2.77 16.74 -10.05
CA TRP A 177 2.78 18.11 -9.49
C TRP A 177 1.57 18.43 -8.61
N LYS A 178 0.48 17.66 -8.71
CA LYS A 178 -0.70 17.81 -7.83
C LYS A 178 -0.52 17.10 -6.48
N ILE A 179 0.49 16.24 -6.34
CA ILE A 179 0.82 15.64 -5.06
C ILE A 179 1.58 16.68 -4.25
N ASP A 180 0.99 17.09 -3.14
CA ASP A 180 1.72 17.87 -2.15
C ASP A 180 2.81 16.99 -1.54
N LEU A 181 4.06 17.27 -1.94
CA LEU A 181 5.23 16.49 -1.48
C LEU A 181 5.40 16.58 0.02
N LEU A 182 5.11 17.72 0.61
CA LEU A 182 5.27 17.94 2.04
C LEU A 182 4.19 17.16 2.81
N GLU A 183 2.94 17.19 2.36
CA GLU A 183 1.85 16.42 2.94
C GLU A 183 2.15 14.91 2.83
N PHE A 184 2.55 14.45 1.64
CA PHE A 184 2.94 13.06 1.42
C PHE A 184 4.07 12.63 2.35
N MET A 185 5.11 13.44 2.50
CA MET A 185 6.25 13.12 3.37
C MET A 185 5.86 13.16 4.85
N ASN A 186 5.01 14.08 5.29
CA ASN A 186 4.49 14.11 6.67
C ASN A 186 3.67 12.85 7.02
N GLU A 187 3.01 12.25 6.05
CA GLU A 187 2.27 11.00 6.25
C GLU A 187 3.16 9.76 6.24
N ASN A 188 4.33 9.82 5.56
CA ASN A 188 5.12 8.64 5.23
C ASN A 188 6.53 8.60 5.85
N TYR A 189 7.03 9.66 6.52
CA TYR A 189 8.40 9.73 7.04
C TYR A 189 8.75 8.66 8.09
N MET A 190 7.74 8.11 8.78
CA MET A 190 7.94 7.06 9.78
C MET A 190 8.23 5.69 9.17
N TYR A 191 7.84 5.47 7.91
CA TYR A 191 8.05 4.18 7.25
C TYR A 191 9.51 4.03 6.81
N ARG A 192 9.99 2.76 6.83
CA ARG A 192 11.35 2.41 6.37
C ARG A 192 11.41 2.32 4.85
N LEU A 193 11.02 3.38 4.17
CA LEU A 193 11.06 3.48 2.72
C LEU A 193 12.36 4.15 2.28
N SER A 194 12.96 3.63 1.22
CA SER A 194 14.07 4.30 0.54
C SER A 194 13.57 5.54 -0.20
N LEU A 195 14.46 6.48 -0.47
CA LEU A 195 14.09 7.65 -1.26
C LEU A 195 13.63 7.32 -2.68
N LYS A 196 14.12 6.21 -3.24
CA LYS A 196 13.69 5.71 -4.55
C LYS A 196 12.23 5.27 -4.52
N GLU A 197 11.83 4.58 -3.45
CA GLU A 197 10.43 4.19 -3.23
C GLU A 197 9.54 5.42 -3.03
N LEU A 198 9.95 6.37 -2.18
CA LEU A 198 9.21 7.62 -1.98
C LEU A 198 9.06 8.42 -3.29
N ALA A 199 10.11 8.49 -4.11
CA ALA A 199 10.04 9.12 -5.42
C ALA A 199 9.05 8.39 -6.34
N ASN A 200 9.10 7.06 -6.38
CA ASN A 200 8.20 6.23 -7.19
C ASN A 200 6.74 6.43 -6.76
N TYR A 201 6.46 6.49 -5.44
CA TYR A 201 5.11 6.73 -4.91
C TYR A 201 4.55 8.10 -5.31
N THR A 202 5.42 9.09 -5.49
CA THR A 202 5.01 10.42 -5.96
C THR A 202 5.04 10.58 -7.48
N GLY A 203 5.29 9.49 -8.23
CA GLY A 203 5.36 9.51 -9.68
C GLY A 203 6.60 10.23 -10.25
N ARG A 204 7.63 10.50 -9.41
CA ARG A 204 8.83 11.25 -9.80
C ARG A 204 10.03 10.34 -9.94
N SER A 205 10.99 10.74 -10.79
CA SER A 205 12.35 10.17 -10.70
C SER A 205 13.00 10.61 -9.38
N LEU A 206 13.98 9.85 -8.89
CA LEU A 206 14.69 10.21 -7.64
C LEU A 206 15.30 11.61 -7.70
N SER A 207 15.88 11.99 -8.84
CA SER A 207 16.47 13.32 -9.03
C SER A 207 15.42 14.44 -9.02
N THR A 208 14.30 14.23 -9.68
CA THR A 208 13.16 15.16 -9.68
C THR A 208 12.56 15.28 -8.28
N PHE A 209 12.37 14.16 -7.58
CA PHE A 209 11.86 14.15 -6.21
C PHE A 209 12.75 14.99 -5.26
N LYS A 210 14.07 14.74 -5.27
CA LYS A 210 15.02 15.49 -4.44
C LYS A 210 15.01 16.99 -4.76
N ARG A 211 15.00 17.32 -6.04
CA ARG A 211 14.98 18.72 -6.49
C ARG A 211 13.69 19.44 -6.07
N ASP A 212 12.54 18.83 -6.32
CA ASP A 212 11.23 19.43 -6.04
C ASP A 212 10.99 19.51 -4.54
N PHE A 213 11.41 18.50 -3.77
CA PHE A 213 11.31 18.51 -2.32
C PHE A 213 12.17 19.63 -1.70
N LYS A 214 13.41 19.80 -2.19
CA LYS A 214 14.29 20.88 -1.73
C LYS A 214 13.73 22.27 -2.04
N LYS A 215 13.03 22.44 -3.17
CA LYS A 215 12.36 23.72 -3.49
C LYS A 215 11.25 24.08 -2.51
N VAL A 216 10.56 23.07 -1.96
CA VAL A 216 9.42 23.29 -1.04
C VAL A 216 9.89 23.45 0.41
N THR A 217 10.98 22.78 0.81
CA THR A 217 11.39 22.68 2.22
C THR A 217 12.74 23.31 2.54
N ASP A 218 13.49 23.74 1.53
CA ASP A 218 14.90 24.18 1.61
C ASP A 218 15.86 23.12 2.17
N GLN A 219 15.38 21.87 2.33
CA GLN A 219 16.14 20.74 2.87
C GLN A 219 16.16 19.56 1.89
N THR A 220 17.17 18.68 2.05
CA THR A 220 17.11 17.40 1.34
C THR A 220 16.09 16.48 2.02
N PRO A 221 15.43 15.58 1.26
CA PRO A 221 14.47 14.63 1.83
C PRO A 221 15.08 13.79 2.96
N GLU A 222 16.34 13.37 2.82
CA GLU A 222 17.07 12.59 3.84
C GLU A 222 17.16 13.34 5.17
N ARG A 223 17.60 14.61 5.09
CA ARG A 223 17.76 15.45 6.28
C ARG A 223 16.43 15.69 6.95
N TRP A 224 15.43 16.05 6.18
CA TRP A 224 14.09 16.31 6.66
C TRP A 224 13.46 15.07 7.36
N ILE A 225 13.61 13.87 6.76
CA ILE A 225 13.12 12.62 7.36
C ILE A 225 13.76 12.38 8.72
N ILE A 226 15.08 12.51 8.82
CA ILE A 226 15.80 12.32 10.07
C ILE A 226 15.36 13.34 11.11
N ASP A 227 15.24 14.60 10.74
CA ASP A 227 14.80 15.67 11.64
C ASP A 227 13.40 15.40 12.20
N LYS A 228 12.46 14.95 11.36
CA LYS A 228 11.10 14.57 11.77
C LYS A 228 11.06 13.35 12.67
N ARG A 229 11.86 12.32 12.37
CA ARG A 229 11.97 11.13 13.21
C ARG A 229 12.56 11.41 14.59
N LEU A 230 13.52 12.32 14.66
CA LEU A 230 14.10 12.74 15.95
C LEU A 230 13.10 13.57 16.76
N GLU A 231 12.31 14.44 16.14
CA GLU A 231 11.21 15.19 16.81
C GLU A 231 10.19 14.22 17.42
N GLU A 232 9.76 13.22 16.65
CA GLU A 232 8.82 12.21 17.12
C GLU A 232 9.45 11.33 18.24
N ALA A 233 10.74 11.00 18.13
CA ALA A 233 11.47 10.29 19.17
C ALA A 233 11.49 11.08 20.48
N GLN A 234 11.75 12.39 20.42
CA GLN A 234 11.70 13.28 21.58
C GLN A 234 10.31 13.28 22.22
N ARG A 235 9.25 13.39 21.39
CA ARG A 235 7.87 13.34 21.86
C ARG A 235 7.56 12.02 22.58
N LEU A 236 7.96 10.88 22.02
CA LEU A 236 7.73 9.56 22.63
C LEU A 236 8.48 9.40 23.95
N LEU A 237 9.72 9.86 24.05
CA LEU A 237 10.49 9.84 25.30
C LEU A 237 9.84 10.75 26.38
N ALA A 238 9.40 11.94 26.00
CA ALA A 238 8.72 12.87 26.91
C ALA A 238 7.39 12.31 27.43
N HIS A 239 6.69 11.47 26.68
CA HIS A 239 5.43 10.83 27.07
C HIS A 239 5.62 9.47 27.78
N GLY A 240 6.81 9.18 28.28
CA GLY A 240 7.06 8.05 29.19
C GLY A 240 7.53 6.76 28.52
N CYS A 241 7.88 6.76 27.24
CA CYS A 241 8.53 5.62 26.62
C CYS A 241 9.97 5.51 27.12
N ARG A 242 10.23 4.62 28.10
CA ARG A 242 11.53 4.53 28.82
C ARG A 242 12.61 3.77 28.06
N ARG A 243 12.27 3.03 27.00
CA ARG A 243 13.25 2.20 26.27
C ARG A 243 13.63 2.85 24.95
N VAL A 244 14.83 3.40 24.90
CA VAL A 244 15.37 4.04 23.69
C VAL A 244 15.26 3.15 22.44
N ARG A 245 15.45 1.83 22.59
CA ARG A 245 15.33 0.86 21.49
C ARG A 245 13.91 0.78 20.95
N GLU A 246 12.90 0.78 21.79
CA GLU A 246 11.50 0.80 21.36
C GLU A 246 11.14 2.10 20.61
N VAL A 247 11.70 3.23 21.08
CA VAL A 247 11.54 4.51 20.39
C VAL A 247 12.19 4.48 19.01
N MET A 248 13.41 3.97 18.91
CA MET A 248 14.11 3.82 17.63
C MET A 248 13.32 2.98 16.63
N ASP A 249 12.77 1.86 17.09
CA ASP A 249 11.95 0.98 16.23
C ASP A 249 10.68 1.68 15.74
N LYS A 250 10.01 2.44 16.61
CA LYS A 250 8.81 3.21 16.26
C LYS A 250 9.09 4.31 15.25
N VAL A 251 10.23 5.00 15.37
CA VAL A 251 10.60 6.09 14.44
C VAL A 251 11.40 5.60 13.22
N GLY A 252 11.64 4.30 13.10
CA GLY A 252 12.27 3.71 11.92
C GLY A 252 13.78 3.95 11.80
N ILE A 253 14.49 4.22 12.90
CA ILE A 253 15.96 4.35 12.94
C ILE A 253 16.56 3.09 13.56
N THR A 254 17.39 2.37 12.81
CA THR A 254 17.93 1.06 13.24
C THR A 254 19.32 1.15 13.89
N ASN A 255 20.13 2.13 13.52
CA ASN A 255 21.50 2.28 14.03
C ASN A 255 21.50 3.13 15.30
N GLN A 256 21.78 2.51 16.46
CA GLN A 256 21.75 3.15 17.76
C GLN A 256 22.83 4.24 17.91
N SER A 257 24.03 4.00 17.43
CA SER A 257 25.14 4.98 17.52
C SER A 257 24.82 6.23 16.70
N TYR A 258 24.25 6.03 15.50
CA TYR A 258 23.79 7.13 14.67
C TYR A 258 22.64 7.90 15.33
N PHE A 259 21.63 7.19 15.86
CA PHE A 259 20.49 7.79 16.56
C PHE A 259 20.95 8.66 17.72
N SER A 260 21.79 8.13 18.64
CA SER A 260 22.25 8.85 19.81
C SER A 260 23.04 10.10 19.46
N ARG A 261 23.90 10.03 18.43
CA ARG A 261 24.66 11.18 17.94
C ARG A 261 23.74 12.23 17.31
N ALA A 262 22.90 11.84 16.36
CA ALA A 262 21.99 12.75 15.68
C ALA A 262 20.99 13.40 16.65
N TYR A 263 20.51 12.66 17.65
CA TYR A 263 19.65 13.18 18.71
C TYR A 263 20.36 14.22 19.57
N LYS A 264 21.60 13.92 20.01
CA LYS A 264 22.42 14.87 20.76
C LYS A 264 22.75 16.13 19.96
N ASP A 265 23.09 15.97 18.69
CA ASP A 265 23.39 17.10 17.80
C ASP A 265 22.16 18.03 17.62
N LYS A 266 20.96 17.46 17.57
CA LYS A 266 19.73 18.21 17.39
C LYS A 266 19.22 18.87 18.70
N PHE A 267 19.26 18.14 19.82
CA PHE A 267 18.62 18.57 21.07
C PHE A 267 19.61 18.98 22.17
N GLY A 268 20.91 18.78 21.98
CA GLY A 268 21.96 19.12 22.96
C GLY A 268 22.20 18.09 24.07
N TYR A 269 21.38 17.04 24.15
CA TYR A 269 21.48 15.98 25.17
C TYR A 269 21.20 14.60 24.56
N THR A 270 21.65 13.56 25.26
CA THR A 270 21.45 12.18 24.82
C THR A 270 20.04 11.67 25.14
N PRO A 271 19.46 10.80 24.29
CA PRO A 271 18.17 10.18 24.57
C PRO A 271 18.27 9.30 25.85
N LYS A 272 17.36 9.50 26.77
CA LYS A 272 17.29 8.74 28.03
C LYS A 272 15.92 8.13 28.20
#